data_f338f1f729a6c4d9178b29835f43031c
#
_entry.id   f338f1f729a6c4d9178b29835f43031c
#
_cell.length_a   1.000
_cell.length_b   1.000
_cell.length_c   1.000
_cell.angle_alpha   90.00
_cell.angle_beta   90.00
_cell.angle_gamma   90.00
#
_symmetry.space_group_name_H-M   'P 1'
#
loop_
_entity.id
_entity.type
_entity.pdbx_description
1 polymer ?
#
loop_
_entity_poly.entity_id
_entity_poly.type
_entity_poly.pdbx_seq_one_letter_code
_entity_poly.pdbx_strand_id
1 'polypeptide(L)'
;MRFAAIIEPKGKIREAIMSVGKTNLKSQKEEEHFCKQVAQRRSMRKEFDRSLGKVRYVHVEREKVSQMVIYTKRNIVYFTMEPEMAIDKKIRLITRVKRITADL
;
A
#
# COMPACT_ATOMS: atom_id res chain seq x y z
N MET A 1 -6.74 -7.08 -8.01
CA MET A 1 -6.72 -5.97 -7.03
C MET A 1 -8.08 -5.81 -6.39
N ARG A 2 -8.16 -5.72 -5.06
CA ARG A 2 -9.43 -5.58 -4.35
C ARG A 2 -9.72 -4.11 -4.01
N PHE A 3 -8.72 -3.40 -3.55
CA PHE A 3 -8.83 -2.04 -3.03
C PHE A 3 -7.54 -1.29 -3.33
N ALA A 4 -7.63 -0.01 -3.58
CA ALA A 4 -6.46 0.83 -3.77
C ALA A 4 -6.73 2.21 -3.18
N ALA A 5 -5.70 2.81 -2.60
CA ALA A 5 -5.79 4.13 -1.98
C ALA A 5 -4.48 4.89 -2.14
N ILE A 6 -4.59 6.21 -2.24
CA ILE A 6 -3.46 7.12 -2.15
C ILE A 6 -3.51 7.76 -0.76
N ILE A 7 -2.44 7.59 0.00
CA ILE A 7 -2.35 8.06 1.37
C ILE A 7 -1.33 9.20 1.43
N GLU A 8 -1.73 10.31 2.01
CA GLU A 8 -0.83 11.45 2.21
C GLU A 8 0.20 11.15 3.31
N PRO A 9 1.31 11.90 3.37
CA PRO A 9 2.38 11.62 4.34
C PRO A 9 1.95 11.57 5.80
N LYS A 10 0.88 12.27 6.16
CA LYS A 10 0.34 12.27 7.53
C LYS A 10 -0.69 11.18 7.78
N GLY A 11 -0.97 10.34 6.78
CA GLY A 11 -1.88 9.20 6.92
C GLY A 11 -3.31 9.47 6.45
N LYS A 12 -3.61 10.65 5.94
CA LYS A 12 -4.94 10.96 5.42
C LYS A 12 -5.13 10.31 4.06
N ILE A 13 -6.29 9.70 3.83
CA ILE A 13 -6.63 9.10 2.54
C ILE A 13 -7.03 10.23 1.58
N ARG A 14 -6.32 10.33 0.47
CA ARG A 14 -6.61 11.32 -0.57
C ARG A 14 -7.64 10.80 -1.56
N GLU A 15 -7.46 9.57 -2.02
CA GLU A 15 -8.36 8.89 -2.95
C GLU A 15 -8.38 7.41 -2.62
N ALA A 16 -9.52 6.77 -2.80
CA ALA A 16 -9.65 5.34 -2.62
C ALA A 16 -10.67 4.77 -3.60
N ILE A 17 -10.38 3.57 -4.11
CA ILE A 17 -11.29 2.83 -4.98
C ILE A 17 -11.37 1.38 -4.51
N MET A 18 -12.51 0.76 -4.75
CA MET A 18 -12.76 -0.64 -4.46
C MET A 18 -13.17 -1.35 -5.74
N SER A 19 -12.67 -2.56 -5.96
CA SER A 19 -13.07 -3.36 -7.12
C SER A 19 -14.56 -3.69 -7.05
N VAL A 20 -15.21 -3.68 -8.22
CA VAL A 20 -16.64 -4.00 -8.34
C VAL A 20 -16.90 -5.38 -7.77
N GLY A 21 -17.94 -5.50 -6.94
CA GLY A 21 -18.33 -6.77 -6.33
C GLY A 21 -17.54 -7.18 -5.10
N LYS A 22 -16.54 -6.38 -4.68
CA LYS A 22 -15.77 -6.66 -3.47
C LYS A 22 -16.31 -5.83 -2.31
N THR A 23 -16.22 -6.41 -1.10
CA THR A 23 -16.57 -5.70 0.12
C THR A 23 -15.31 -5.24 0.82
N ASN A 24 -15.41 -4.14 1.55
CA ASN A 24 -14.31 -3.66 2.37
C ASN A 24 -14.18 -4.56 3.60
N LEU A 25 -12.98 -5.06 3.86
CA LEU A 25 -12.70 -5.92 5.01
C LEU A 25 -12.51 -5.12 6.31
N LYS A 26 -12.39 -3.81 6.21
CA LYS A 26 -12.21 -2.90 7.34
C LYS A 26 -13.35 -1.89 7.38
N SER A 27 -13.73 -1.46 8.59
CA SER A 27 -14.62 -0.32 8.75
C SER A 27 -13.88 0.97 8.35
N GLN A 28 -14.61 2.08 8.21
CA GLN A 28 -13.99 3.36 7.90
C GLN A 28 -13.00 3.79 8.98
N LYS A 29 -13.33 3.60 10.25
CA LYS A 29 -12.43 3.91 11.36
C LYS A 29 -11.16 3.07 11.32
N GLU A 30 -11.30 1.78 11.05
CA GLU A 30 -10.15 0.88 10.92
C GLU A 30 -9.27 1.28 9.74
N GLU A 31 -9.88 1.69 8.62
CA GLU A 31 -9.14 2.13 7.44
C GLU A 31 -8.32 3.38 7.74
N GLU A 32 -8.92 4.37 8.40
CA GLU A 32 -8.22 5.59 8.79
C GLU A 32 -7.07 5.31 9.75
N HIS A 33 -7.31 4.45 10.74
CA HIS A 33 -6.29 4.05 11.70
C HIS A 33 -5.14 3.32 11.02
N PHE A 34 -5.46 2.40 10.12
CA PHE A 34 -4.47 1.65 9.33
C PHE A 34 -3.60 2.59 8.52
N CYS A 35 -4.19 3.57 7.83
CA CYS A 35 -3.45 4.51 7.01
C CYS A 35 -2.50 5.39 7.84
N LYS A 36 -2.91 5.79 9.04
CA LYS A 36 -2.03 6.51 9.95
C LYS A 36 -0.84 5.65 10.36
N GLN A 37 -1.08 4.37 10.65
CA GLN A 37 0.01 3.44 10.99
C GLN A 37 0.97 3.25 9.82
N VAL A 38 0.47 3.16 8.59
CA VAL A 38 1.31 3.05 7.39
C VAL A 38 2.24 4.26 7.28
N ALA A 39 1.70 5.46 7.47
CA ALA A 39 2.49 6.68 7.44
C ALA A 39 3.56 6.71 8.53
N GLN A 40 3.21 6.30 9.75
CA GLN A 40 4.15 6.21 10.87
C GLN A 40 5.27 5.20 10.59
N ARG A 41 4.93 4.04 10.03
CA ARG A 41 5.93 3.03 9.69
C ARG A 41 6.90 3.53 8.63
N ARG A 42 6.42 4.32 7.66
CA ARG A 42 7.31 4.93 6.67
C ARG A 42 8.35 5.82 7.35
N SER A 43 7.91 6.66 8.28
CA SER A 43 8.83 7.52 9.05
C SER A 43 9.86 6.72 9.83
N MET A 44 9.42 5.63 10.47
CA MET A 44 10.33 4.75 11.22
C MET A 44 11.35 4.08 10.31
N ARG A 45 10.93 3.62 9.13
CA ARG A 45 11.84 2.96 8.18
C ARG A 45 12.89 3.90 7.61
N LYS A 46 12.61 5.20 7.54
CA LYS A 46 13.57 6.19 7.06
C LYS A 46 14.85 6.27 7.89
N GLU A 47 14.80 5.86 9.13
CA GLU A 47 15.99 5.82 10.00
C GLU A 47 17.11 4.98 9.40
N PHE A 48 16.77 3.98 8.60
CA PHE A 48 17.72 3.05 8.01
C PHE A 48 18.02 3.32 6.54
N ASP A 49 17.47 4.39 5.97
CA ASP A 49 17.68 4.71 4.55
C ASP A 49 19.15 4.93 4.21
N ARG A 50 19.89 5.51 5.13
CA ARG A 50 21.33 5.78 4.95
C ARG A 50 22.15 4.50 4.88
N SER A 51 21.85 3.54 5.74
CA SER A 51 22.58 2.27 5.83
C SER A 51 22.12 1.23 4.82
N LEU A 52 20.83 1.14 4.60
CA LEU A 52 20.22 0.06 3.82
C LEU A 52 19.61 0.51 2.50
N GLY A 53 19.60 1.82 2.24
CA GLY A 53 18.89 2.37 1.09
C GLY A 53 17.42 2.55 1.38
N LYS A 54 16.74 3.26 0.50
CA LYS A 54 15.30 3.55 0.65
C LYS A 54 14.48 2.28 0.46
N VAL A 55 13.38 2.18 1.21
CA VAL A 55 12.42 1.09 1.03
C VAL A 55 11.69 1.32 -0.31
N ARG A 56 11.64 0.29 -1.14
CA ARG A 56 10.94 0.35 -2.43
C ARG A 56 9.46 0.05 -2.27
N TYR A 57 9.14 -0.99 -1.53
CA TYR A 57 7.75 -1.37 -1.24
C TYR A 57 7.72 -2.33 -0.06
N VAL A 58 6.52 -2.50 0.50
CA VAL A 58 6.27 -3.45 1.60
C VAL A 58 5.15 -4.38 1.17
N HIS A 59 5.36 -5.67 1.32
CA HIS A 59 4.39 -6.72 1.01
C HIS A 59 4.05 -7.46 2.30
N VAL A 60 2.78 -7.50 2.64
CA VAL A 60 2.29 -8.23 3.81
C VAL A 60 1.25 -9.25 3.35
N GLU A 61 1.54 -10.54 3.56
CA GLU A 61 0.57 -11.60 3.31
C GLU A 61 -0.29 -11.79 4.54
N ARG A 62 -1.59 -11.70 4.38
CA ARG A 62 -2.57 -12.03 5.41
C ARG A 62 -3.48 -13.15 4.92
N GLU A 63 -4.20 -13.77 5.82
CA GLU A 63 -5.10 -14.88 5.46
C GLU A 63 -6.17 -14.47 4.46
N LYS A 64 -6.73 -13.28 4.63
CA LYS A 64 -7.86 -12.81 3.81
C LYS A 64 -7.45 -11.90 2.65
N VAL A 65 -6.24 -11.39 2.66
CA VAL A 65 -5.82 -10.39 1.68
C VAL A 65 -4.29 -10.26 1.67
N SER A 66 -3.73 -9.97 0.50
CA SER A 66 -2.34 -9.53 0.38
C SER A 66 -2.32 -8.02 0.33
N GLN A 67 -1.47 -7.39 1.13
CA GLN A 67 -1.36 -5.93 1.23
C GLN A 67 -0.04 -5.47 0.62
N MET A 68 -0.10 -4.44 -0.21
CA MET A 68 1.09 -3.81 -0.79
C MET A 68 1.11 -2.33 -0.44
N VAL A 69 2.28 -1.86 -0.04
CA VAL A 69 2.52 -0.44 0.24
C VAL A 69 3.71 -0.01 -0.59
N ILE A 70 3.52 0.98 -1.44
CA ILE A 70 4.58 1.55 -2.28
C ILE A 70 4.80 2.99 -1.82
N TYR A 71 6.04 3.31 -1.47
CA TYR A 71 6.41 4.67 -1.09
C TYR A 71 6.79 5.45 -2.36
N THR A 72 5.99 6.44 -2.68
CA THR A 72 6.25 7.31 -3.82
C THR A 72 6.98 8.57 -3.35
N LYS A 73 7.22 9.48 -4.28
CA LYS A 73 7.95 10.71 -3.99
C LYS A 73 7.31 11.54 -2.88
N ARG A 74 5.99 11.69 -2.91
CA ARG A 74 5.24 12.55 -1.97
C ARG A 74 4.17 11.85 -1.18
N ASN A 75 3.75 10.67 -1.63
CA ASN A 75 2.61 9.98 -1.06
C ASN A 75 2.92 8.50 -0.82
N ILE A 76 1.92 7.78 -0.39
CA ILE A 76 1.99 6.33 -0.19
C ILE A 76 0.86 5.74 -1.01
N VAL A 77 1.17 4.74 -1.84
CA VAL A 77 0.15 4.00 -2.58
C VAL A 77 -0.04 2.68 -1.86
N TYR A 78 -1.27 2.42 -1.46
CA TYR A 78 -1.65 1.18 -0.80
C TYR A 78 -2.66 0.46 -1.66
N PHE A 79 -2.47 -0.84 -1.85
CA PHE A 79 -3.47 -1.64 -2.54
C PHE A 79 -3.46 -3.07 -2.02
N THR A 80 -4.56 -3.77 -2.25
CA THR A 80 -4.74 -5.15 -1.82
C THR A 80 -5.03 -6.05 -3.01
N MET A 81 -4.70 -7.33 -2.83
CA MET A 81 -4.90 -8.37 -3.83
C MET A 81 -5.48 -9.60 -3.15
N GLU A 82 -6.08 -10.48 -3.95
CA GLU A 82 -6.51 -11.78 -3.45
C GLU A 82 -5.30 -12.57 -2.96
N PRO A 83 -5.37 -13.21 -1.79
CA PRO A 83 -4.22 -13.92 -1.23
C PRO A 83 -3.77 -15.11 -2.07
N GLU A 84 -4.67 -15.74 -2.79
CA GLU A 84 -4.38 -16.90 -3.65
C GLU A 84 -3.73 -16.53 -4.99
N MET A 85 -3.62 -15.25 -5.31
CA MET A 85 -2.94 -14.82 -6.53
C MET A 85 -1.49 -15.30 -6.52
N ALA A 86 -1.00 -15.85 -7.65
CA ALA A 86 0.37 -16.33 -7.76
C ALA A 86 1.38 -15.20 -7.50
N ILE A 87 2.49 -15.55 -6.85
CA ILE A 87 3.49 -14.54 -6.43
C ILE A 87 4.08 -13.78 -7.62
N ASP A 88 4.28 -14.43 -8.76
CA ASP A 88 4.79 -13.77 -9.96
C ASP A 88 3.81 -12.74 -10.51
N LYS A 89 2.51 -12.99 -10.41
CA LYS A 89 1.47 -12.03 -10.79
C LYS A 89 1.44 -10.84 -9.84
N LYS A 90 1.64 -11.09 -8.54
CA LYS A 90 1.73 -10.03 -7.54
C LYS A 90 2.90 -9.10 -7.83
N ILE A 91 4.06 -9.67 -8.14
CA ILE A 91 5.27 -8.90 -8.48
C ILE A 91 5.05 -8.05 -9.74
N ARG A 92 4.42 -8.62 -10.76
CA ARG A 92 4.09 -7.86 -11.99
C ARG A 92 3.15 -6.70 -11.71
N LEU A 93 2.16 -6.91 -10.85
CA LEU A 93 1.23 -5.85 -10.47
C LEU A 93 1.94 -4.74 -9.69
N ILE A 94 2.82 -5.11 -8.75
CA ILE A 94 3.63 -4.14 -8.00
C ILE A 94 4.46 -3.29 -8.97
N THR A 95 5.15 -3.92 -9.91
CA THR A 95 5.99 -3.24 -10.89
C THR A 95 5.17 -2.25 -11.73
N ARG A 96 3.99 -2.67 -12.18
CA ARG A 96 3.10 -1.82 -12.96
C ARG A 96 2.61 -0.62 -12.13
N VAL A 97 2.16 -0.85 -10.91
CA VAL A 97 1.68 0.22 -10.04
C VAL A 97 2.79 1.20 -9.70
N LYS A 98 3.99 0.72 -9.43
CA LYS A 98 5.17 1.58 -9.19
C LYS A 98 5.42 2.51 -10.38
N ARG A 99 5.35 1.98 -11.58
CA ARG A 99 5.58 2.75 -12.81
C ARG A 99 4.51 3.85 -12.98
N ILE A 100 3.25 3.48 -12.80
CA ILE A 100 2.12 4.40 -12.98
C ILE A 100 2.14 5.51 -11.92
N THR A 101 2.56 5.20 -10.70
CA THR A 101 2.48 6.12 -9.56
C THR A 101 3.80 6.80 -9.23
N ALA A 102 4.83 6.67 -10.07
CA ALA A 102 6.18 7.17 -9.80
C ALA A 102 6.22 8.67 -9.45
N ASP A 103 5.33 9.47 -10.04
CA ASP A 103 5.31 10.92 -9.84
C ASP A 103 4.47 11.36 -8.64
N LEU A 104 3.78 10.46 -8.00
CA LEU A 104 2.98 10.78 -6.82
C LEU A 104 3.86 10.92 -5.58
#